data_468edfed2c04f72ba0dda269c08948ee
#
_entry.id   468edfed2c04f72ba0dda269c08948ee
#
_cell.length_a   1.000
_cell.length_b   1.000
_cell.length_c   1.000
_cell.angle_alpha   90.00
_cell.angle_beta   90.00
_cell.angle_gamma   90.00
#
_symmetry.space_group_name_H-M   'P 1'
#
loop_
_entity.id
_entity.type
_entity.pdbx_description
1 polymer ?
#
loop_
_entity_poly.entity_id
_entity_poly.type
_entity_poly.pdbx_seq_one_letter_code
_entity_poly.pdbx_strand_id
1 'polypeptide(L)'
;MGRRATSITLAVVCLAVLLGATGLFAISRETSYMQECASEGFAIDGYYRDDKTSLEILAFLEEDGCRWQLVNKDGSSVDGQFKRTDDPNILILKKENGEEFGTIHVAYISRRRDQGQLYLFRDSKVTRFYLVSTKPAFTVESGDVDADV
;
A
#
# COMPACT_ATOMS: atom_id res chain seq x y z
N MET A 1 4.53 41.05 43.00
CA MET A 1 5.00 40.63 41.66
C MET A 1 5.10 39.11 41.43
N GLY A 2 4.88 38.25 42.41
CA GLY A 2 5.07 36.79 42.29
C GLY A 2 3.96 35.99 41.60
N ARG A 3 2.72 36.41 41.58
CA ARG A 3 1.57 35.61 41.07
C ARG A 3 1.52 35.42 39.54
N ARG A 4 2.05 36.35 38.76
CA ARG A 4 2.05 36.22 37.28
C ARG A 4 3.13 35.26 36.78
N ALA A 5 4.29 35.20 37.43
CA ALA A 5 5.38 34.30 37.06
C ALA A 5 5.00 32.84 37.31
N THR A 6 4.35 32.52 38.43
CA THR A 6 3.86 31.16 38.74
C THR A 6 2.80 30.68 37.77
N SER A 7 1.88 31.54 37.30
CA SER A 7 0.87 31.16 36.31
C SER A 7 1.47 30.80 34.94
N ILE A 8 2.48 31.54 34.49
CA ILE A 8 3.16 31.30 33.21
C ILE A 8 3.93 29.96 33.26
N THR A 9 4.65 29.74 34.38
CA THR A 9 5.40 28.49 34.56
C THR A 9 4.47 27.27 34.56
N LEU A 10 3.32 27.34 35.27
CA LEU A 10 2.35 26.27 35.30
C LEU A 10 1.76 25.99 33.90
N ALA A 11 1.43 27.01 33.12
CA ALA A 11 0.89 26.87 31.77
C ALA A 11 1.90 26.20 30.83
N VAL A 12 3.17 26.56 30.91
CA VAL A 12 4.24 25.94 30.09
C VAL A 12 4.43 24.46 30.45
N VAL A 13 4.41 24.12 31.73
CA VAL A 13 4.53 22.72 32.18
C VAL A 13 3.32 21.90 31.71
N CYS A 14 2.09 22.42 31.86
CA CYS A 14 0.89 21.74 31.37
C CYS A 14 0.92 21.54 29.85
N LEU A 15 1.38 22.54 29.10
CA LEU A 15 1.52 22.40 27.64
C LEU A 15 2.55 21.32 27.25
N ALA A 16 3.70 21.29 27.93
CA ALA A 16 4.73 20.29 27.70
C ALA A 16 4.25 18.87 28.01
N VAL A 17 3.49 18.69 29.11
CA VAL A 17 2.88 17.40 29.48
C VAL A 17 1.85 16.95 28.43
N LEU A 18 1.00 17.87 27.97
CA LEU A 18 0.00 17.57 26.93
C LEU A 18 0.66 17.18 25.60
N LEU A 19 1.68 17.89 25.17
CA LEU A 19 2.43 17.56 23.95
C LEU A 19 3.17 16.23 24.09
N GLY A 20 3.76 15.93 25.23
CA GLY A 20 4.38 14.65 25.52
C GLY A 20 3.38 13.50 25.50
N ALA A 21 2.22 13.67 26.14
CA ALA A 21 1.18 12.64 26.17
C ALA A 21 0.59 12.33 24.78
N THR A 22 0.36 13.37 23.96
CA THR A 22 -0.14 13.18 22.59
C THR A 22 0.89 12.49 21.70
N GLY A 23 2.18 12.80 21.85
CA GLY A 23 3.25 12.15 21.13
C GLY A 23 3.36 10.66 21.47
N LEU A 24 3.35 10.32 22.76
CA LEU A 24 3.40 8.92 23.21
C LEU A 24 2.17 8.11 22.74
N PHE A 25 0.99 8.73 22.75
CA PHE A 25 -0.23 8.07 22.26
C PHE A 25 -0.18 7.80 20.75
N ALA A 26 0.34 8.74 19.95
CA ALA A 26 0.49 8.56 18.52
C ALA A 26 1.47 7.43 18.20
N ILE A 27 2.63 7.37 18.88
CA ILE A 27 3.61 6.29 18.72
C ILE A 27 3.01 4.94 19.09
N SER A 28 2.29 4.87 20.20
CA SER A 28 1.63 3.61 20.65
C SER A 28 0.62 3.09 19.62
N ARG A 29 -0.15 3.98 19.00
CA ARG A 29 -1.13 3.59 17.97
C ARG A 29 -0.47 3.09 16.69
N GLU A 30 0.62 3.71 16.28
CA GLU A 30 1.37 3.27 15.09
C GLU A 30 2.04 1.92 15.32
N THR A 31 2.63 1.73 16.50
CA THR A 31 3.23 0.43 16.88
C THR A 31 2.20 -0.69 16.88
N SER A 32 1.00 -0.45 17.43
CA SER A 32 -0.09 -1.43 17.42
C SER A 32 -0.55 -1.77 16.00
N TYR A 33 -0.67 -0.76 15.13
CA TYR A 33 -1.02 -0.97 13.72
C TYR A 33 0.03 -1.80 12.99
N MET A 34 1.31 -1.51 13.19
CA MET A 34 2.39 -2.28 12.57
C MET A 34 2.43 -3.74 13.06
N GLN A 35 2.13 -3.98 14.35
CA GLN A 35 2.02 -5.33 14.88
C GLN A 35 0.84 -6.11 14.28
N GLU A 36 -0.31 -5.47 14.13
CA GLU A 36 -1.48 -6.03 13.46
C GLU A 36 -1.15 -6.39 12.00
N CYS A 37 -0.58 -5.46 11.24
CA CYS A 37 -0.16 -5.71 9.86
C CYS A 37 0.95 -6.77 9.72
N ALA A 38 1.78 -6.96 10.72
CA ALA A 38 2.77 -8.03 10.72
C ALA A 38 2.13 -9.42 10.84
N SER A 39 1.00 -9.54 11.53
CA SER A 39 0.29 -10.81 11.74
C SER A 39 -0.82 -11.08 10.73
N GLU A 40 -1.53 -10.04 10.28
CA GLU A 40 -2.71 -10.16 9.43
C GLU A 40 -2.45 -9.71 7.98
N GLY A 41 -1.36 -8.98 7.75
CA GLY A 41 -1.00 -8.35 6.49
C GLY A 41 -1.59 -6.96 6.33
N PHE A 42 -0.97 -6.17 5.46
CA PHE A 42 -1.50 -4.89 5.06
C PHE A 42 -2.71 -5.06 4.14
N ALA A 43 -3.68 -4.14 4.23
CA ALA A 43 -4.75 -4.01 3.24
C ALA A 43 -4.15 -3.42 1.95
N ILE A 44 -4.06 -4.26 0.92
CA ILE A 44 -3.34 -3.94 -0.32
C ILE A 44 -4.23 -3.43 -1.45
N ASP A 45 -5.56 -3.45 -1.30
CA ASP A 45 -6.44 -2.92 -2.33
C ASP A 45 -5.99 -1.53 -2.76
N GLY A 46 -5.78 -1.35 -4.05
CA GLY A 46 -5.31 -0.07 -4.53
C GLY A 46 -4.64 -0.12 -5.89
N TYR A 47 -4.30 1.05 -6.31
CA TYR A 47 -3.59 1.35 -7.52
C TYR A 47 -2.20 1.87 -7.15
N TYR A 48 -1.18 1.22 -7.68
CA TYR A 48 0.22 1.50 -7.40
C TYR A 48 0.93 1.83 -8.70
N ARG A 49 1.92 2.68 -8.61
CA ARG A 49 2.78 3.03 -9.75
C ARG A 49 4.23 2.83 -9.35
N ASP A 50 5.05 2.40 -10.29
CA ASP A 50 6.48 2.33 -10.09
C ASP A 50 7.14 3.72 -10.00
N ASP A 51 8.45 3.77 -9.85
CA ASP A 51 9.21 5.01 -9.75
C ASP A 51 9.10 5.81 -11.06
N LYS A 52 9.30 7.11 -10.98
CA LYS A 52 9.00 8.19 -11.96
C LYS A 52 9.47 7.97 -13.40
N THR A 53 10.25 6.94 -13.67
CA THR A 53 10.86 6.69 -14.99
C THR A 53 10.16 5.60 -15.80
N SER A 54 9.30 4.80 -15.19
CA SER A 54 8.54 3.71 -15.82
C SER A 54 7.04 3.99 -15.68
N LEU A 55 6.25 3.60 -16.67
CA LEU A 55 4.79 3.72 -16.68
C LEU A 55 4.11 2.40 -16.27
N GLU A 56 4.85 1.48 -15.69
CA GLU A 56 4.25 0.26 -15.15
C GLU A 56 3.32 0.60 -14.00
N ILE A 57 2.13 0.03 -14.05
CA ILE A 57 1.04 0.26 -13.11
C ILE A 57 0.62 -1.08 -12.57
N LEU A 58 0.60 -1.22 -11.27
CA LEU A 58 0.10 -2.42 -10.60
C LEU A 58 -1.20 -2.10 -9.87
N ALA A 59 -2.22 -2.90 -10.09
CA ALA A 59 -3.50 -2.78 -9.41
C ALA A 59 -3.85 -4.08 -8.69
N PHE A 60 -4.39 -3.95 -7.48
CA PHE A 60 -4.87 -5.07 -6.67
C PHE A 60 -6.34 -4.88 -6.31
N LEU A 61 -7.07 -5.99 -6.30
CA LEU A 61 -8.43 -6.09 -5.80
C LEU A 61 -8.52 -7.32 -4.88
N GLU A 62 -8.92 -7.12 -3.64
CA GLU A 62 -9.07 -8.15 -2.62
C GLU A 62 -10.55 -8.50 -2.34
N GLU A 63 -11.45 -7.49 -2.33
CA GLU A 63 -12.84 -7.62 -1.88
C GLU A 63 -13.66 -8.60 -2.73
N ASP A 64 -13.50 -8.60 -4.06
CA ASP A 64 -14.22 -9.46 -5.00
C ASP A 64 -13.41 -10.65 -5.51
N GLY A 65 -12.30 -10.93 -4.84
CA GLY A 65 -11.35 -11.97 -5.23
C GLY A 65 -9.93 -11.41 -5.36
N CYS A 66 -8.95 -12.25 -5.11
CA CYS A 66 -7.54 -11.88 -5.09
C CYS A 66 -7.01 -11.66 -6.52
N ARG A 67 -7.34 -10.55 -7.15
CA ARG A 67 -6.94 -10.18 -8.51
C ARG A 67 -5.88 -9.10 -8.52
N TRP A 68 -5.03 -9.16 -9.54
CA TRP A 68 -4.03 -8.14 -9.84
C TRP A 68 -3.96 -7.90 -11.34
N GLN A 69 -3.52 -6.71 -11.73
CA GLN A 69 -3.19 -6.35 -13.10
C GLN A 69 -1.92 -5.50 -13.12
N LEU A 70 -1.02 -5.80 -14.03
CA LEU A 70 0.13 -4.96 -14.37
C LEU A 70 -0.08 -4.41 -15.77
N VAL A 71 -0.05 -3.10 -15.90
CA VAL A 71 -0.11 -2.39 -17.19
C VAL A 71 1.27 -1.86 -17.50
N ASN A 72 1.85 -2.28 -18.62
CA ASN A 72 3.16 -1.86 -19.06
C ASN A 72 3.12 -0.48 -19.76
N LYS A 73 4.29 0.08 -19.99
CA LYS A 73 4.47 1.37 -20.65
C LYS A 73 3.89 1.45 -22.07
N ASP A 74 3.89 0.35 -22.78
CA ASP A 74 3.36 0.24 -24.14
C ASP A 74 1.82 0.04 -24.19
N GLY A 75 1.18 0.01 -23.02
CA GLY A 75 -0.26 -0.22 -22.88
C GLY A 75 -0.64 -1.69 -22.80
N SER A 76 0.28 -2.61 -23.00
CA SER A 76 -0.01 -4.03 -22.79
C SER A 76 -0.28 -4.31 -21.32
N SER A 77 -1.14 -5.27 -21.04
CA SER A 77 -1.45 -5.67 -19.68
C SER A 77 -1.22 -7.16 -19.45
N VAL A 78 -0.92 -7.50 -18.21
CA VAL A 78 -0.92 -8.87 -17.70
C VAL A 78 -1.69 -8.87 -16.40
N ASP A 79 -2.60 -9.80 -16.25
CA ASP A 79 -3.44 -9.93 -15.07
C ASP A 79 -3.53 -11.38 -14.58
N GLY A 80 -4.16 -11.57 -13.46
CA GLY A 80 -4.35 -12.86 -12.86
C GLY A 80 -4.78 -12.80 -11.41
N GLN A 81 -4.48 -13.88 -10.70
CA GLN A 81 -4.80 -14.02 -9.29
C GLN A 81 -3.54 -13.95 -8.44
N PHE A 82 -3.69 -13.52 -7.19
CA PHE A 82 -2.63 -13.60 -6.21
C PHE A 82 -3.08 -14.37 -4.98
N LYS A 83 -2.09 -14.85 -4.24
CA LYS A 83 -2.34 -15.50 -2.96
C LYS A 83 -1.26 -15.06 -1.96
N ARG A 84 -1.65 -14.85 -0.70
CA ARG A 84 -0.70 -14.61 0.39
C ARG A 84 0.04 -15.91 0.73
N THR A 85 1.29 -15.77 1.14
CA THR A 85 2.08 -16.88 1.69
C THR A 85 1.81 -17.03 3.20
N ASP A 86 2.63 -17.82 3.90
CA ASP A 86 2.60 -17.90 5.37
C ASP A 86 3.00 -16.56 6.02
N ASP A 87 3.81 -15.74 5.32
CA ASP A 87 3.96 -14.33 5.64
C ASP A 87 2.85 -13.54 4.91
N PRO A 88 1.90 -12.94 5.64
CA PRO A 88 0.76 -12.26 5.03
C PRO A 88 1.15 -11.01 4.21
N ASN A 89 2.40 -10.56 4.31
CA ASN A 89 2.93 -9.43 3.56
C ASN A 89 3.71 -9.87 2.30
N ILE A 90 3.72 -11.17 1.99
CA ILE A 90 4.31 -11.72 0.77
C ILE A 90 3.21 -12.35 -0.07
N LEU A 91 3.09 -11.90 -1.31
CA LEU A 91 2.08 -12.33 -2.27
C LEU A 91 2.75 -13.03 -3.45
N ILE A 92 2.22 -14.17 -3.84
CA ILE A 92 2.60 -14.83 -5.10
C ILE A 92 1.58 -14.44 -6.16
N LEU A 93 2.05 -13.80 -7.22
CA LEU A 93 1.25 -13.43 -8.38
C LEU A 93 1.25 -14.58 -9.38
N LYS A 94 0.08 -14.96 -9.84
CA LYS A 94 -0.11 -15.96 -10.89
C LYS A 94 -0.92 -15.36 -12.02
N LYS A 95 -0.52 -15.63 -13.26
CA LYS A 95 -1.29 -15.30 -14.45
C LYS A 95 -2.58 -16.14 -14.49
N GLU A 96 -3.51 -15.80 -15.35
CA GLU A 96 -4.75 -16.58 -15.54
C GLU A 96 -4.50 -18.03 -15.91
N ASN A 97 -3.42 -18.34 -16.64
CA ASN A 97 -3.02 -19.70 -16.97
C ASN A 97 -2.38 -20.50 -15.81
N GLY A 98 -2.29 -19.88 -14.61
CA GLY A 98 -1.71 -20.49 -13.40
C GLY A 98 -0.19 -20.40 -13.31
N GLU A 99 0.51 -19.88 -14.33
CA GLU A 99 1.96 -19.65 -14.30
C GLU A 99 2.32 -18.56 -13.29
N GLU A 100 3.38 -18.78 -12.52
CA GLU A 100 3.88 -17.76 -11.60
C GLU A 100 4.46 -16.56 -12.38
N PHE A 101 3.99 -15.37 -12.04
CA PHE A 101 4.45 -14.14 -12.66
C PHE A 101 5.55 -13.45 -11.83
N GLY A 102 5.49 -13.57 -10.53
CA GLY A 102 6.44 -12.98 -9.61
C GLY A 102 5.91 -12.90 -8.19
N THR A 103 6.67 -12.26 -7.32
CA THR A 103 6.36 -12.15 -5.89
C THR A 103 6.32 -10.68 -5.48
N ILE A 104 5.30 -10.28 -4.75
CA ILE A 104 5.20 -8.96 -4.12
C ILE A 104 5.60 -9.08 -2.65
N HIS A 105 6.44 -8.16 -2.20
CA HIS A 105 6.68 -7.91 -0.78
C HIS A 105 6.07 -6.55 -0.42
N VAL A 106 5.12 -6.56 0.49
CA VAL A 106 4.51 -5.33 1.04
C VAL A 106 5.45 -4.78 2.09
N ALA A 107 6.11 -3.67 1.78
CA ALA A 107 7.05 -3.07 2.72
C ALA A 107 6.34 -2.24 3.79
N TYR A 108 5.33 -1.48 3.36
CA TYR A 108 4.59 -0.59 4.24
C TYR A 108 3.34 -0.07 3.54
N ILE A 109 2.25 0.04 4.27
CA ILE A 109 1.08 0.83 3.91
C ILE A 109 0.66 1.61 5.16
N SER A 110 0.52 2.92 5.05
CA SER A 110 0.11 3.75 6.19
C SER A 110 -1.31 3.40 6.65
N ARG A 111 -1.59 3.62 7.93
CA ARG A 111 -2.91 3.37 8.50
C ARG A 111 -4.03 4.16 7.78
N ARG A 112 -3.71 5.35 7.26
CA ARG A 112 -4.65 6.18 6.50
C ARG A 112 -4.74 5.76 5.03
N ARG A 113 -3.86 4.87 4.61
CA ARG A 113 -3.74 4.41 3.22
C ARG A 113 -3.49 5.57 2.24
N ASP A 114 -2.80 6.60 2.69
CA ASP A 114 -2.34 7.75 1.90
C ASP A 114 -0.90 7.57 1.41
N GLN A 115 -0.20 6.58 1.95
CA GLN A 115 1.16 6.20 1.58
C GLN A 115 1.28 4.68 1.61
N GLY A 116 2.03 4.13 0.67
CA GLY A 116 2.30 2.70 0.64
C GLY A 116 3.43 2.37 -0.34
N GLN A 117 4.11 1.27 -0.08
CA GLN A 117 5.24 0.82 -0.85
C GLN A 117 5.26 -0.69 -0.97
N LEU A 118 5.36 -1.18 -2.20
CA LEU A 118 5.47 -2.58 -2.57
C LEU A 118 6.75 -2.80 -3.38
N TYR A 119 7.29 -4.01 -3.32
CA TYR A 119 8.38 -4.46 -4.17
C TYR A 119 7.94 -5.68 -4.97
N LEU A 120 7.98 -5.59 -6.29
CA LEU A 120 7.77 -6.72 -7.20
C LEU A 120 9.11 -7.34 -7.56
N PHE A 121 9.27 -8.61 -7.25
CA PHE A 121 10.40 -9.46 -7.63
C PHE A 121 10.00 -10.30 -8.83
N ARG A 122 10.65 -10.07 -9.98
CA ARG A 122 10.41 -10.79 -11.23
C ARG A 122 11.68 -10.85 -12.09
N ASP A 123 12.01 -11.98 -12.65
CA ASP A 123 13.12 -12.13 -13.61
C ASP A 123 14.46 -11.57 -13.10
N SER A 124 14.79 -11.81 -11.83
CA SER A 124 15.97 -11.27 -11.14
C SER A 124 15.99 -9.72 -11.05
N LYS A 125 14.87 -9.07 -11.26
CA LYS A 125 14.67 -7.62 -11.10
C LYS A 125 13.76 -7.34 -9.92
N VAL A 126 13.97 -6.18 -9.33
CA VAL A 126 13.10 -5.64 -8.28
C VAL A 126 12.56 -4.31 -8.75
N THR A 127 11.24 -4.23 -8.85
CA THR A 127 10.54 -2.97 -9.17
C THR A 127 9.81 -2.48 -7.94
N ARG A 128 9.96 -1.21 -7.62
CA ARG A 128 9.33 -0.57 -6.48
C ARG A 128 8.09 0.19 -6.93
N PHE A 129 6.99 -0.06 -6.25
CA PHE A 129 5.71 0.58 -6.51
C PHE A 129 5.26 1.40 -5.31
N TYR A 130 4.61 2.51 -5.56
CA TYR A 130 4.05 3.41 -4.57
C TYR A 130 2.53 3.46 -4.70
N LEU A 131 1.83 3.44 -3.59
CA LEU A 131 0.38 3.61 -3.54
C LEU A 131 0.01 5.00 -4.07
N VAL A 132 -0.87 5.03 -5.05
CA VAL A 132 -1.41 6.25 -5.67
C VAL A 132 -2.88 6.46 -5.27
N SER A 133 -3.64 5.38 -5.18
CA SER A 133 -5.06 5.40 -4.83
C SER A 133 -5.42 4.12 -4.08
N THR A 134 -6.34 4.22 -3.14
CA THR A 134 -6.91 3.06 -2.43
C THR A 134 -7.94 2.30 -3.27
N LYS A 135 -8.28 2.83 -4.44
CA LYS A 135 -9.20 2.16 -5.38
C LYS A 135 -8.38 1.57 -6.51
N PRO A 136 -8.41 0.25 -6.72
CA PRO A 136 -7.76 -0.37 -7.86
C PRO A 136 -8.40 0.12 -9.16
N ALA A 137 -7.59 0.29 -10.19
CA ALA A 137 -8.03 0.68 -11.52
C ALA A 137 -7.53 -0.38 -12.52
N PHE A 138 -8.44 -1.18 -13.02
CA PHE A 138 -8.15 -2.20 -14.02
C PHE A 138 -8.42 -1.64 -15.42
N THR A 139 -7.50 -1.90 -16.34
CA THR A 139 -7.70 -1.64 -17.76
C THR A 139 -8.48 -2.83 -18.33
N VAL A 140 -9.63 -2.57 -18.92
CA VAL A 140 -10.35 -3.57 -19.72
C VAL A 140 -9.74 -3.52 -21.11
N GLU A 141 -9.17 -4.62 -21.59
CA GLU A 141 -8.87 -4.74 -23.01
C GLU A 141 -10.22 -4.57 -23.74
N SER A 142 -10.33 -3.53 -24.56
CA SER A 142 -11.44 -3.42 -25.50
C SER A 142 -11.23 -4.56 -26.50
N GLY A 143 -11.87 -5.70 -26.22
CA GLY A 143 -12.01 -6.73 -27.21
C GLY A 143 -12.60 -6.08 -28.45
N ASP A 144 -11.99 -6.35 -29.60
CA ASP A 144 -12.50 -5.94 -30.90
C ASP A 144 -14.01 -6.20 -30.92
N VAL A 145 -14.76 -5.12 -30.88
CA VAL A 145 -16.17 -5.15 -31.25
C VAL A 145 -16.12 -5.34 -32.76
N ASP A 146 -16.13 -6.61 -33.19
CA ASP A 146 -16.38 -6.96 -34.58
C ASP A 146 -17.63 -6.18 -35.02
N ALA A 147 -17.39 -5.13 -35.76
CA ALA A 147 -18.42 -4.40 -36.46
C ALA A 147 -18.78 -5.22 -37.71
N ASP A 148 -19.49 -6.33 -37.51
CA ASP A 148 -20.23 -6.97 -38.55
C ASP A 148 -21.66 -6.36 -38.58
N VAL A 149 -21.85 -5.41 -39.48
CA VAL A 149 -23.16 -5.08 -40.08
C VAL A 149 -22.93 -4.77 -41.55
#